data_28aaa88f482da4a2095f6df66283bacf
#
_entry.id   28aaa88f482da4a2095f6df66283bacf
#
_cell.length_a   1.000
_cell.length_b   1.000
_cell.length_c   1.000
_cell.angle_alpha   90.00
_cell.angle_beta   90.00
_cell.angle_gamma   90.00
#
_symmetry.space_group_name_H-M   'P 1'
#
loop_
_entity.id
_entity.type
_entity.pdbx_description
1 polymer ?
#
loop_
_entity_poly.entity_id
_entity_poly.type
_entity_poly.pdbx_seq_one_letter_code
_entity_poly.pdbx_strand_id
1 'polypeptide(L)'
;MLTCYVIDDEPHAIKSLVSYISRTPVLELIGTSEDPLMALSKFHNQNIYPDITFMDIEMPQLSGIELGRMLKDKTAVVFTTAHPNFAVEAFDLDISDYLLKPISFERFLKCVTKIGDRLLEKQKSETADNYFYIQTETKGKLIKLNFDEIIYMQSQKNYLSIATKNKKHLTYLTLSEIEEKLPSAFLRVSKSFIVNTDKISRLEGDELFLEDEPNAITIGSSYKETFSASLKNHIIKTKRSQG
;
A
#
# COMPACT_ATOMS: atom_id res chain seq x y z
N MET A 1 9.80 9.50 -13.93
CA MET A 1 11.15 9.57 -13.34
C MET A 1 10.95 9.27 -11.87
N LEU A 2 11.74 8.37 -11.29
CA LEU A 2 11.63 8.01 -9.87
C LEU A 2 12.48 8.96 -9.04
N THR A 3 11.89 9.56 -8.02
CA THR A 3 12.61 10.43 -7.08
C THR A 3 13.40 9.60 -6.09
N CYS A 4 14.61 10.02 -5.74
CA CYS A 4 15.42 9.32 -4.76
C CYS A 4 16.14 10.26 -3.78
N TYR A 5 16.43 9.73 -2.61
CA TYR A 5 17.16 10.41 -1.54
C TYR A 5 18.28 9.50 -1.01
N VAL A 6 19.39 10.08 -0.56
CA VAL A 6 20.53 9.34 -0.01
C VAL A 6 20.80 9.80 1.42
N ILE A 7 20.91 8.86 2.35
CA ILE A 7 21.23 9.09 3.76
C ILE A 7 22.43 8.21 4.13
N ASP A 8 23.54 8.82 4.46
CA ASP A 8 24.78 8.11 4.84
C ASP A 8 25.67 9.10 5.60
N ASP A 9 26.18 8.75 6.75
CA ASP A 9 27.05 9.63 7.54
C ASP A 9 28.45 9.81 6.93
N GLU A 10 28.78 8.98 5.92
CA GLU A 10 30.03 9.06 5.18
C GLU A 10 29.87 9.89 3.88
N PRO A 11 30.42 11.11 3.77
CA PRO A 11 30.30 11.96 2.57
C PRO A 11 30.77 11.30 1.27
N HIS A 12 31.73 10.38 1.35
CA HIS A 12 32.24 9.69 0.17
C HIS A 12 31.29 8.59 -0.33
N ALA A 13 30.54 7.95 0.55
CA ALA A 13 29.49 7.00 0.17
C ALA A 13 28.32 7.74 -0.52
N ILE A 14 27.91 8.89 0.01
CA ILE A 14 26.94 9.78 -0.65
C ILE A 14 27.42 10.14 -2.06
N LYS A 15 28.66 10.62 -2.23
CA LYS A 15 29.23 11.00 -3.54
C LYS A 15 29.20 9.84 -4.54
N SER A 16 29.47 8.63 -4.08
CA SER A 16 29.46 7.43 -4.92
C SER A 16 28.05 7.14 -5.45
N LEU A 17 27.04 7.15 -4.57
CA LEU A 17 25.64 6.93 -4.95
C LEU A 17 25.11 8.07 -5.84
N VAL A 18 25.40 9.33 -5.52
CA VAL A 18 25.06 10.49 -6.34
C VAL A 18 25.63 10.37 -7.76
N SER A 19 26.89 9.91 -7.88
CA SER A 19 27.50 9.63 -9.19
C SER A 19 26.76 8.54 -9.97
N TYR A 20 26.25 7.51 -9.31
CA TYR A 20 25.47 6.46 -9.95
C TYR A 20 24.08 6.96 -10.35
N ILE A 21 23.43 7.71 -9.48
CA ILE A 21 22.13 8.32 -9.73
C ILE A 21 22.19 9.25 -10.96
N SER A 22 23.20 10.14 -11.02
CA SER A 22 23.38 11.08 -12.14
C SER A 22 23.58 10.40 -13.50
N ARG A 23 24.06 9.15 -13.52
CA ARG A 23 24.24 8.32 -14.71
C ARG A 23 23.03 7.46 -15.05
N THR A 24 21.96 7.55 -14.26
CA THR A 24 20.77 6.70 -14.39
C THR A 24 19.54 7.58 -14.71
N PRO A 25 19.18 7.76 -16.01
CA PRO A 25 18.19 8.76 -16.44
C PRO A 25 16.79 8.59 -15.88
N VAL A 26 16.46 7.39 -15.35
CA VAL A 26 15.14 7.12 -14.73
C VAL A 26 15.05 7.63 -13.29
N LEU A 27 16.16 8.09 -12.69
CA LEU A 27 16.23 8.60 -11.33
C LEU A 27 16.37 10.12 -11.31
N GLU A 28 15.74 10.74 -10.30
CA GLU A 28 15.90 12.13 -9.93
C GLU A 28 16.31 12.24 -8.47
N LEU A 29 17.50 12.79 -8.20
CA LEU A 29 17.97 13.02 -6.83
C LEU A 29 17.28 14.26 -6.25
N ILE A 30 16.45 14.08 -5.22
CA ILE A 30 15.76 15.20 -4.54
C ILE A 30 16.50 15.69 -3.30
N GLY A 31 17.54 14.98 -2.85
CA GLY A 31 18.41 15.44 -1.78
C GLY A 31 19.28 14.34 -1.19
N THR A 32 20.15 14.79 -0.27
CA THR A 32 21.03 13.93 0.53
C THR A 32 21.07 14.41 1.97
N SER A 33 21.46 13.55 2.91
CA SER A 33 21.72 13.93 4.30
C SER A 33 22.81 13.06 4.90
N GLU A 34 23.70 13.66 5.69
CA GLU A 34 24.68 12.97 6.53
C GLU A 34 24.10 12.64 7.92
N ASP A 35 22.92 13.21 8.25
CA ASP A 35 22.24 13.04 9.52
C ASP A 35 20.84 12.41 9.31
N PRO A 36 20.58 11.21 9.86
CA PRO A 36 19.31 10.52 9.71
C PRO A 36 18.11 11.26 10.33
N LEU A 37 18.35 12.00 11.44
CA LEU A 37 17.29 12.78 12.09
C LEU A 37 16.88 14.01 11.28
N MET A 38 17.85 14.65 10.64
CA MET A 38 17.60 15.76 9.72
C MET A 38 16.82 15.30 8.49
N ALA A 39 17.14 14.13 7.94
CA ALA A 39 16.39 13.53 6.83
C ALA A 39 14.95 13.22 7.23
N LEU A 40 14.76 12.57 8.37
CA LEU A 40 13.43 12.23 8.90
C LEU A 40 12.58 13.49 9.14
N SER A 41 13.16 14.51 9.77
CA SER A 41 12.50 15.79 10.02
C SER A 41 12.08 16.48 8.70
N LYS A 42 12.95 16.46 7.69
CA LYS A 42 12.66 17.04 6.37
C LYS A 42 11.49 16.33 5.69
N PHE A 43 11.47 15.00 5.68
CA PHE A 43 10.39 14.21 5.10
C PHE A 43 9.06 14.49 5.81
N HIS A 44 9.08 14.52 7.14
CA HIS A 44 7.88 14.75 7.93
C HIS A 44 7.32 16.18 7.77
N ASN A 45 8.18 17.19 7.89
CA ASN A 45 7.77 18.60 7.83
C ASN A 45 7.29 19.04 6.45
N GLN A 46 7.86 18.47 5.38
CA GLN A 46 7.47 18.79 4.01
C GLN A 46 6.39 17.84 3.46
N ASN A 47 6.09 16.76 4.19
CA ASN A 47 5.22 15.66 3.74
C ASN A 47 5.60 15.15 2.33
N ILE A 48 6.90 15.16 2.02
CA ILE A 48 7.46 14.73 0.72
C ILE A 48 8.35 13.52 0.99
N TYR A 49 7.95 12.39 0.44
CA TYR A 49 8.72 11.15 0.51
C TYR A 49 9.22 10.80 -0.89
N PRO A 50 10.51 10.46 -1.03
CA PRO A 50 11.05 9.98 -2.31
C PRO A 50 10.46 8.60 -2.65
N ASP A 51 10.46 8.25 -3.94
CA ASP A 51 10.09 6.89 -4.37
C ASP A 51 11.09 5.86 -3.84
N ILE A 52 12.40 6.21 -3.77
CA ILE A 52 13.46 5.35 -3.27
C ILE A 52 14.32 6.11 -2.26
N THR A 53 14.56 5.51 -1.10
CA THR A 53 15.54 6.01 -0.12
C THR A 53 16.68 5.01 0.03
N PHE A 54 17.87 5.42 -0.40
CA PHE A 54 19.12 4.71 -0.09
C PHE A 54 19.61 5.18 1.27
N MET A 55 19.82 4.26 2.22
CA MET A 55 20.29 4.63 3.55
C MET A 55 21.32 3.65 4.10
N ASP A 56 22.35 4.19 4.71
CA ASP A 56 23.32 3.37 5.45
C ASP A 56 22.65 2.75 6.68
N ILE A 57 23.10 1.56 7.08
CA ILE A 57 22.61 0.90 8.28
C ILE A 57 23.27 1.46 9.53
N GLU A 58 24.58 1.70 9.48
CA GLU A 58 25.39 2.06 10.63
C GLU A 58 25.60 3.57 10.70
N MET A 59 24.59 4.30 11.15
CA MET A 59 24.65 5.75 11.34
C MET A 59 24.59 6.14 12.82
N PRO A 60 25.24 7.24 13.22
CA PRO A 60 25.13 7.77 14.58
C PRO A 60 23.69 8.16 14.94
N GLN A 61 23.33 8.07 16.22
CA GLN A 61 22.07 8.52 16.83
C GLN A 61 20.82 7.71 16.44
N LEU A 62 20.63 7.39 15.18
CA LEU A 62 19.51 6.61 14.66
C LEU A 62 20.02 5.67 13.57
N SER A 63 19.94 4.37 13.82
CA SER A 63 20.37 3.37 12.82
C SER A 63 19.46 3.38 11.60
N GLY A 64 20.02 3.00 10.44
CA GLY A 64 19.23 2.85 9.22
C GLY A 64 18.09 1.83 9.37
N ILE A 65 18.28 0.80 10.20
CA ILE A 65 17.23 -0.20 10.48
C ILE A 65 16.05 0.45 11.18
N GLU A 66 16.27 1.26 12.21
CA GLU A 66 15.21 1.97 12.92
C GLU A 66 14.52 3.00 12.01
N LEU A 67 15.30 3.76 11.26
CA LEU A 67 14.78 4.71 10.27
C LEU A 67 13.97 4.00 9.17
N GLY A 68 14.47 2.87 8.68
CA GLY A 68 13.79 2.05 7.68
C GLY A 68 12.43 1.54 8.15
N ARG A 69 12.31 1.12 9.42
CA ARG A 69 11.02 0.74 10.03
C ARG A 69 9.99 1.88 10.00
N MET A 70 10.44 3.11 10.20
CA MET A 70 9.57 4.29 10.19
C MET A 70 9.15 4.69 8.76
N LEU A 71 9.98 4.39 7.76
CA LEU A 71 9.81 4.88 6.39
C LEU A 71 9.32 3.82 5.40
N LYS A 72 9.34 2.53 5.69
CA LYS A 72 9.06 1.43 4.76
C LYS A 72 7.70 1.53 4.05
N ASP A 73 6.70 2.12 4.69
CA ASP A 73 5.35 2.29 4.13
C ASP A 73 5.23 3.58 3.30
N LYS A 74 6.27 4.42 3.27
CA LYS A 74 6.30 5.73 2.62
C LYS A 74 7.25 5.82 1.43
N THR A 75 8.29 5.01 1.41
CA THR A 75 9.34 4.99 0.37
C THR A 75 9.90 3.58 0.22
N ALA A 76 10.37 3.24 -0.97
CA ALA A 76 11.11 1.99 -1.16
C ALA A 76 12.48 2.12 -0.48
N VAL A 77 12.64 1.46 0.68
CA VAL A 77 13.89 1.49 1.44
C VAL A 77 14.91 0.55 0.81
N VAL A 78 16.12 1.07 0.57
CA VAL A 78 17.30 0.32 0.14
C VAL A 78 18.40 0.54 1.15
N PHE A 79 18.79 -0.52 1.85
CA PHE A 79 19.92 -0.42 2.76
C PHE A 79 21.26 -0.51 2.03
N THR A 80 22.21 0.29 2.49
CA THR A 80 23.63 0.18 2.13
C THR A 80 24.45 -0.13 3.38
N THR A 81 25.47 -0.97 3.31
CA THR A 81 26.30 -1.30 4.47
C THR A 81 27.60 -2.01 4.06
N ALA A 82 28.62 -1.91 4.89
CA ALA A 82 29.86 -2.69 4.77
C ALA A 82 29.71 -4.13 5.32
N HIS A 83 28.66 -4.44 6.08
CA HIS A 83 28.52 -5.68 6.81
C HIS A 83 27.44 -6.61 6.23
N PRO A 84 27.82 -7.82 5.75
CA PRO A 84 26.86 -8.77 5.15
C PRO A 84 25.85 -9.35 6.15
N ASN A 85 26.13 -9.29 7.45
CA ASN A 85 25.30 -9.91 8.48
C ASN A 85 23.93 -9.24 8.68
N PHE A 86 23.79 -7.97 8.30
CA PHE A 86 22.51 -7.26 8.38
C PHE A 86 21.47 -7.70 7.32
N ALA A 87 21.85 -8.57 6.38
CA ALA A 87 20.92 -9.07 5.38
C ALA A 87 19.72 -9.82 5.98
N VAL A 88 19.89 -10.50 7.11
CA VAL A 88 18.81 -11.22 7.82
C VAL A 88 17.82 -10.23 8.43
N GLU A 89 18.30 -9.22 9.15
CA GLU A 89 17.45 -8.18 9.75
C GLU A 89 16.73 -7.34 8.69
N ALA A 90 17.40 -7.07 7.57
CA ALA A 90 16.82 -6.39 6.43
C ALA A 90 15.68 -7.19 5.80
N PHE A 91 15.82 -8.52 5.73
CA PHE A 91 14.76 -9.41 5.22
C PHE A 91 13.51 -9.40 6.11
N ASP A 92 13.68 -9.43 7.44
CA ASP A 92 12.56 -9.38 8.39
C ASP A 92 11.77 -8.06 8.35
N LEU A 93 12.35 -7.00 7.78
CA LEU A 93 11.72 -5.68 7.65
C LEU A 93 10.92 -5.48 6.37
N ASP A 94 10.92 -6.47 5.45
CA ASP A 94 10.30 -6.37 4.13
C ASP A 94 10.76 -5.13 3.33
N ILE A 95 12.06 -4.84 3.36
CA ILE A 95 12.66 -3.74 2.60
C ILE A 95 12.77 -4.09 1.12
N SER A 96 12.95 -3.06 0.28
CA SER A 96 12.96 -3.25 -1.17
C SER A 96 14.22 -3.91 -1.69
N ASP A 97 15.38 -3.58 -1.14
CA ASP A 97 16.67 -4.21 -1.49
C ASP A 97 17.79 -3.87 -0.49
N TYR A 98 18.95 -4.49 -0.68
CA TYR A 98 20.14 -4.40 0.16
C TYR A 98 21.39 -4.34 -0.73
N LEU A 99 22.27 -3.37 -0.49
CA LEU A 99 23.50 -3.13 -1.25
C LEU A 99 24.73 -3.21 -0.34
N LEU A 100 25.60 -4.20 -0.59
CA LEU A 100 26.86 -4.34 0.16
C LEU A 100 27.92 -3.41 -0.41
N LYS A 101 28.56 -2.61 0.45
CA LYS A 101 29.72 -1.75 0.10
C LYS A 101 30.99 -2.62 -0.10
N PRO A 102 31.84 -2.41 -1.12
CA PRO A 102 31.70 -1.37 -2.16
C PRO A 102 30.61 -1.72 -3.19
N ILE A 103 29.69 -0.79 -3.44
CA ILE A 103 28.57 -0.99 -4.35
C ILE A 103 29.07 -0.88 -5.78
N SER A 104 28.87 -1.92 -6.60
CA SER A 104 29.13 -1.82 -8.03
C SER A 104 27.96 -1.13 -8.77
N PHE A 105 28.28 -0.40 -9.85
CA PHE A 105 27.24 0.24 -10.66
C PHE A 105 26.22 -0.77 -11.23
N GLU A 106 26.68 -1.97 -11.61
CA GLU A 106 25.81 -3.05 -12.06
C GLU A 106 24.80 -3.48 -10.98
N ARG A 107 25.26 -3.65 -9.72
CA ARG A 107 24.39 -4.03 -8.59
C ARG A 107 23.41 -2.93 -8.26
N PHE A 108 23.84 -1.67 -8.32
CA PHE A 108 22.98 -0.50 -8.17
C PHE A 108 21.87 -0.48 -9.25
N LEU A 109 22.22 -0.66 -10.52
CA LEU A 109 21.22 -0.71 -11.62
C LEU A 109 20.22 -1.84 -11.44
N LYS A 110 20.67 -3.04 -11.06
CA LYS A 110 19.75 -4.18 -10.78
C LYS A 110 18.74 -3.84 -9.67
N CYS A 111 19.21 -3.16 -8.61
CA CYS A 111 18.36 -2.69 -7.53
C CYS A 111 17.29 -1.70 -8.03
N VAL A 112 17.71 -0.68 -8.75
CA VAL A 112 16.81 0.35 -9.29
C VAL A 112 15.78 -0.24 -10.25
N THR A 113 16.19 -1.14 -11.15
CA THR A 113 15.28 -1.81 -12.08
C THR A 113 14.23 -2.62 -11.33
N LYS A 114 14.65 -3.46 -10.38
CA LYS A 114 13.74 -4.27 -9.54
C LYS A 114 12.71 -3.42 -8.81
N ILE A 115 13.12 -2.28 -8.25
CA ILE A 115 12.22 -1.37 -7.53
C ILE A 115 11.29 -0.67 -8.52
N GLY A 116 11.81 -0.21 -9.66
CA GLY A 116 11.01 0.42 -10.71
C GLY A 116 9.90 -0.50 -11.21
N ASP A 117 10.21 -1.76 -11.47
CA ASP A 117 9.23 -2.77 -11.90
C ASP A 117 8.14 -2.97 -10.83
N ARG A 118 8.53 -3.10 -9.56
CA ARG A 118 7.58 -3.22 -8.43
C ARG A 118 6.68 -1.99 -8.28
N LEU A 119 7.23 -0.78 -8.39
CA LEU A 119 6.45 0.46 -8.30
C LEU A 119 5.51 0.60 -9.50
N LEU A 120 5.94 0.21 -10.70
CA LEU A 120 5.07 0.19 -11.88
C LEU A 120 3.96 -0.86 -11.75
N GLU A 121 4.24 -2.04 -11.20
CA GLU A 121 3.22 -3.06 -10.91
C GLU A 121 2.24 -2.56 -9.85
N LYS A 122 2.72 -1.90 -8.80
CA LYS A 122 1.88 -1.27 -7.77
C LYS A 122 1.02 -0.15 -8.35
N GLN A 123 1.59 0.73 -9.17
CA GLN A 123 0.82 1.74 -9.90
C GLN A 123 -0.17 1.11 -10.88
N LYS A 124 0.20 0.05 -11.60
CA LYS A 124 -0.74 -0.70 -12.44
C LYS A 124 -1.85 -1.37 -11.65
N SER A 125 -1.60 -1.82 -10.43
CA SER A 125 -2.64 -2.34 -9.54
C SER A 125 -3.48 -1.22 -8.91
N GLU A 126 -2.93 -0.03 -8.72
CA GLU A 126 -3.65 1.19 -8.29
C GLU A 126 -4.34 1.90 -9.47
N THR A 127 -3.83 1.76 -10.70
CA THR A 127 -4.46 2.14 -11.98
C THR A 127 -5.09 0.96 -12.70
N ALA A 128 -5.07 -0.26 -12.14
CA ALA A 128 -5.94 -1.34 -12.58
C ALA A 128 -7.34 -0.73 -12.67
N ASP A 129 -7.90 -0.75 -13.85
CA ASP A 129 -9.15 -0.13 -14.24
C ASP A 129 -10.08 0.03 -13.04
N ASN A 130 -10.33 1.27 -12.58
CA ASN A 130 -11.25 1.55 -11.47
C ASN A 130 -12.68 1.07 -11.81
N TYR A 131 -12.79 0.11 -12.71
CA TYR A 131 -14.04 -0.45 -13.20
C TYR A 131 -13.86 -1.90 -13.66
N PHE A 132 -14.99 -2.58 -13.75
CA PHE A 132 -15.10 -3.88 -14.41
C PHE A 132 -16.42 -3.99 -15.18
N TYR A 133 -16.51 -5.00 -16.04
CA TYR A 133 -17.76 -5.28 -16.74
C TYR A 133 -18.44 -6.51 -16.15
N ILE A 134 -19.75 -6.41 -15.93
CA ILE A 134 -20.60 -7.55 -15.60
C ILE A 134 -21.50 -7.90 -16.77
N GLN A 135 -21.71 -9.19 -16.95
CA GLN A 135 -22.76 -9.69 -17.83
C GLN A 135 -24.08 -9.71 -17.07
N THR A 136 -25.11 -9.10 -17.63
CA THR A 136 -26.46 -9.11 -17.06
C THR A 136 -27.26 -10.32 -17.56
N GLU A 137 -28.47 -10.51 -17.02
CA GLU A 137 -29.42 -11.53 -17.48
C GLU A 137 -29.74 -11.43 -18.97
N THR A 138 -29.65 -10.24 -19.56
CA THR A 138 -29.84 -10.03 -21.00
C THR A 138 -28.61 -10.48 -21.75
N LYS A 139 -28.73 -11.55 -22.54
CA LYS A 139 -27.66 -12.13 -23.32
C LYS A 139 -26.94 -11.08 -24.18
N GLY A 140 -25.63 -10.98 -24.04
CA GLY A 140 -24.77 -10.05 -24.79
C GLY A 140 -24.71 -8.62 -24.24
N LYS A 141 -25.40 -8.31 -23.13
CA LYS A 141 -25.34 -6.99 -22.49
C LYS A 141 -24.30 -6.97 -21.38
N LEU A 142 -23.27 -6.13 -21.54
CA LEU A 142 -22.28 -5.82 -20.54
C LEU A 142 -22.58 -4.46 -19.90
N ILE A 143 -22.43 -4.36 -18.58
CA ILE A 143 -22.54 -3.11 -17.84
C ILE A 143 -21.17 -2.82 -17.24
N LYS A 144 -20.66 -1.62 -17.47
CA LYS A 144 -19.47 -1.08 -16.81
C LYS A 144 -19.87 -0.60 -15.41
N LEU A 145 -19.11 -1.01 -14.39
CA LEU A 145 -19.27 -0.58 -13.01
C LEU A 145 -17.93 -0.06 -12.50
N ASN A 146 -17.92 1.16 -11.98
CA ASN A 146 -16.74 1.72 -11.33
C ASN A 146 -16.72 1.27 -9.87
N PHE A 147 -15.54 0.93 -9.33
CA PHE A 147 -15.43 0.46 -7.95
C PHE A 147 -15.87 1.52 -6.93
N ASP A 148 -15.60 2.78 -7.18
CA ASP A 148 -15.97 3.91 -6.32
C ASP A 148 -17.49 4.16 -6.23
N GLU A 149 -18.27 3.68 -7.23
CA GLU A 149 -19.74 3.76 -7.22
C GLU A 149 -20.39 2.62 -6.43
N ILE A 150 -19.65 1.53 -6.16
CA ILE A 150 -20.18 0.33 -5.52
C ILE A 150 -20.17 0.52 -4.01
N ILE A 151 -21.33 0.27 -3.39
CA ILE A 151 -21.53 0.36 -1.94
C ILE A 151 -21.33 -1.01 -1.29
N TYR A 152 -22.01 -2.04 -1.82
CA TYR A 152 -21.87 -3.42 -1.38
C TYR A 152 -22.28 -4.42 -2.45
N MET A 153 -21.93 -5.68 -2.23
CA MET A 153 -22.36 -6.82 -3.03
C MET A 153 -23.02 -7.85 -2.14
N GLN A 154 -24.13 -8.40 -2.60
CA GLN A 154 -24.94 -9.37 -1.85
C GLN A 154 -25.23 -10.60 -2.70
N SER A 155 -24.96 -11.78 -2.16
CA SER A 155 -25.43 -13.04 -2.74
C SER A 155 -26.94 -13.20 -2.54
N GLN A 156 -27.66 -13.40 -3.62
CA GLN A 156 -29.12 -13.61 -3.63
C GLN A 156 -29.46 -14.87 -4.44
N LYS A 157 -29.63 -16.01 -3.75
CA LYS A 157 -29.90 -17.30 -4.42
C LYS A 157 -28.83 -17.62 -5.47
N ASN A 158 -29.18 -17.51 -6.76
CA ASN A 158 -28.32 -17.82 -7.90
C ASN A 158 -27.68 -16.56 -8.52
N TYR A 159 -27.82 -15.39 -7.91
CA TYR A 159 -27.36 -14.12 -8.44
C TYR A 159 -26.49 -13.38 -7.43
N LEU A 160 -25.62 -12.56 -7.95
CA LEU A 160 -24.94 -11.53 -7.20
C LEU A 160 -25.63 -10.19 -7.48
N SER A 161 -26.11 -9.54 -6.43
CA SER A 161 -26.62 -8.18 -6.47
C SER A 161 -25.50 -7.21 -6.12
N ILE A 162 -25.18 -6.28 -7.01
CA ILE A 162 -24.18 -5.22 -6.83
C ILE A 162 -24.93 -3.91 -6.66
N ALA A 163 -24.85 -3.35 -5.46
CA ALA A 163 -25.52 -2.11 -5.10
C ALA A 163 -24.62 -0.90 -5.37
N THR A 164 -25.14 0.04 -6.14
CA THR A 164 -24.55 1.38 -6.35
C THR A 164 -25.53 2.43 -5.80
N LYS A 165 -25.11 3.68 -5.70
CA LYS A 165 -25.95 4.78 -5.21
C LYS A 165 -27.33 4.84 -5.87
N ASN A 166 -27.41 4.56 -7.16
CA ASN A 166 -28.62 4.80 -7.96
C ASN A 166 -29.43 3.54 -8.23
N LYS A 167 -28.84 2.35 -8.17
CA LYS A 167 -29.51 1.10 -8.55
C LYS A 167 -28.74 -0.15 -8.10
N LYS A 168 -29.42 -1.30 -8.16
CA LYS A 168 -28.83 -2.62 -7.97
C LYS A 168 -28.73 -3.32 -9.33
N HIS A 169 -27.57 -3.94 -9.56
CA HIS A 169 -27.28 -4.70 -10.78
C HIS A 169 -27.23 -6.19 -10.43
N LEU A 170 -27.85 -7.03 -11.24
CA LEU A 170 -27.83 -8.48 -11.06
C LEU A 170 -26.92 -9.14 -12.09
N THR A 171 -26.13 -10.10 -11.62
CA THR A 171 -25.25 -10.93 -12.46
C THR A 171 -25.20 -12.36 -11.93
N TYR A 172 -24.80 -13.31 -12.78
CA TYR A 172 -24.67 -14.73 -12.41
C TYR A 172 -23.35 -15.06 -11.67
N LEU A 173 -22.50 -14.05 -11.40
CA LEU A 173 -21.28 -14.25 -10.62
C LEU A 173 -21.59 -14.64 -9.17
N THR A 174 -20.67 -15.37 -8.57
CA THR A 174 -20.65 -15.63 -7.12
C THR A 174 -19.78 -14.59 -6.39
N LEU A 175 -19.97 -14.46 -5.06
CA LEU A 175 -19.10 -13.62 -4.23
C LEU A 175 -17.64 -14.08 -4.31
N SER A 176 -17.38 -15.39 -4.36
CA SER A 176 -16.02 -15.92 -4.39
C SER A 176 -15.31 -15.62 -5.72
N GLU A 177 -16.02 -15.68 -6.85
CA GLU A 177 -15.43 -15.36 -8.17
C GLU A 177 -15.07 -13.88 -8.32
N ILE A 178 -15.86 -12.98 -7.72
CA ILE A 178 -15.59 -11.55 -7.81
C ILE A 178 -14.56 -11.09 -6.77
N GLU A 179 -14.55 -11.71 -5.58
CA GLU A 179 -13.68 -11.34 -4.45
C GLU A 179 -12.20 -11.30 -4.83
N GLU A 180 -11.74 -12.24 -5.67
CA GLU A 180 -10.35 -12.32 -6.15
C GLU A 180 -9.94 -11.13 -7.05
N LYS A 181 -10.91 -10.39 -7.58
CA LYS A 181 -10.69 -9.28 -8.54
C LYS A 181 -10.95 -7.91 -7.93
N LEU A 182 -11.43 -7.87 -6.68
CA LEU A 182 -11.79 -6.62 -6.02
C LEU A 182 -10.55 -5.94 -5.40
N PRO A 183 -10.51 -4.60 -5.43
CA PRO A 183 -9.54 -3.82 -4.66
C PRO A 183 -9.63 -4.10 -3.16
N SER A 184 -8.55 -3.79 -2.43
CA SER A 184 -8.46 -3.99 -0.97
C SER A 184 -9.49 -3.23 -0.14
N ALA A 185 -10.12 -2.20 -0.72
CA ALA A 185 -11.26 -1.50 -0.12
C ALA A 185 -12.52 -2.37 0.02
N PHE A 186 -12.59 -3.51 -0.69
CA PHE A 186 -13.73 -4.42 -0.60
C PHE A 186 -13.44 -5.56 0.35
N LEU A 187 -14.23 -5.67 1.41
CA LEU A 187 -14.06 -6.72 2.42
C LEU A 187 -15.29 -7.60 2.52
N ARG A 188 -15.05 -8.89 2.57
CA ARG A 188 -16.11 -9.86 2.88
C ARG A 188 -16.43 -9.80 4.37
N VAL A 189 -17.67 -9.47 4.70
CA VAL A 189 -18.14 -9.32 6.09
C VAL A 189 -19.08 -10.42 6.54
N SER A 190 -19.58 -11.23 5.60
CA SER A 190 -20.36 -12.43 5.89
C SER A 190 -20.35 -13.41 4.72
N LYS A 191 -21.01 -14.57 4.89
CA LYS A 191 -21.19 -15.53 3.78
C LYS A 191 -21.91 -14.91 2.59
N SER A 192 -22.73 -13.87 2.81
CA SER A 192 -23.62 -13.28 1.82
C SER A 192 -23.27 -11.85 1.42
N PHE A 193 -22.28 -11.20 2.07
CA PHE A 193 -21.96 -9.80 1.83
C PHE A 193 -20.47 -9.52 1.68
N ILE A 194 -20.14 -8.71 0.67
CA ILE A 194 -18.89 -7.95 0.53
C ILE A 194 -19.28 -6.47 0.57
N VAL A 195 -18.57 -5.66 1.35
CA VAL A 195 -18.82 -4.22 1.48
C VAL A 195 -17.60 -3.41 1.00
N ASN A 196 -17.85 -2.23 0.46
CA ASN A 196 -16.82 -1.24 0.20
C ASN A 196 -16.57 -0.46 1.50
N THR A 197 -15.37 -0.58 2.06
CA THR A 197 -15.01 0.07 3.33
C THR A 197 -15.02 1.59 3.24
N ASP A 198 -14.78 2.16 2.06
CA ASP A 198 -14.82 3.61 1.82
C ASP A 198 -16.26 4.16 1.87
N LYS A 199 -17.27 3.28 1.84
CA LYS A 199 -18.70 3.60 1.93
C LYS A 199 -19.29 3.32 3.30
N ILE A 200 -18.47 2.97 4.29
CA ILE A 200 -18.93 2.78 5.66
C ILE A 200 -19.15 4.16 6.30
N SER A 201 -20.39 4.45 6.66
CA SER A 201 -20.77 5.67 7.38
C SER A 201 -20.61 5.52 8.89
N ARG A 202 -20.88 4.32 9.42
CA ARG A 202 -20.90 4.06 10.87
C ARG A 202 -20.73 2.57 11.16
N LEU A 203 -20.15 2.26 12.31
CA LEU A 203 -20.04 0.91 12.87
C LEU A 203 -20.58 0.93 14.31
N GLU A 204 -21.54 0.09 14.63
CA GLU A 204 -22.11 -0.08 15.98
C GLU A 204 -22.07 -1.57 16.37
N GLY A 205 -21.12 -1.93 17.24
CA GLY A 205 -20.90 -3.33 17.58
C GLY A 205 -20.53 -4.15 16.33
N ASP A 206 -21.40 -5.07 15.95
CA ASP A 206 -21.24 -5.93 14.78
C ASP A 206 -22.04 -5.46 13.57
N GLU A 207 -22.67 -4.31 13.65
CA GLU A 207 -23.53 -3.76 12.59
C GLU A 207 -22.82 -2.66 11.82
N LEU A 208 -22.77 -2.83 10.50
CA LEU A 208 -22.22 -1.88 9.52
C LEU A 208 -23.37 -1.08 8.91
N PHE A 209 -23.24 0.23 8.96
CA PHE A 209 -24.11 1.17 8.26
C PHE A 209 -23.35 1.74 7.06
N LEU A 210 -23.92 1.65 5.89
CA LEU A 210 -23.33 2.11 4.65
C LEU A 210 -24.02 3.39 4.16
N GLU A 211 -23.32 4.16 3.33
CA GLU A 211 -23.91 5.30 2.64
C GLU A 211 -25.06 4.83 1.74
N ASP A 212 -26.15 5.59 1.68
CA ASP A 212 -27.31 5.33 0.82
C ASP A 212 -27.98 3.94 0.99
N GLU A 213 -27.66 3.19 2.07
CA GLU A 213 -28.33 1.93 2.43
C GLU A 213 -28.99 2.05 3.81
N PRO A 214 -30.31 1.96 3.92
CA PRO A 214 -31.02 2.15 5.18
C PRO A 214 -30.84 1.00 6.17
N ASN A 215 -30.50 -0.19 5.67
CA ASN A 215 -30.41 -1.39 6.49
C ASN A 215 -28.97 -1.66 6.91
N ALA A 216 -28.74 -1.95 8.19
CA ALA A 216 -27.47 -2.39 8.69
C ALA A 216 -27.07 -3.78 8.14
N ILE A 217 -25.80 -3.98 7.90
CA ILE A 217 -25.22 -5.28 7.51
C ILE A 217 -24.48 -5.85 8.71
N THR A 218 -24.86 -7.04 9.16
CA THR A 218 -24.20 -7.70 10.30
C THR A 218 -22.91 -8.40 9.85
N ILE A 219 -21.83 -8.16 10.59
CA ILE A 219 -20.55 -8.84 10.40
C ILE A 219 -20.64 -10.24 11.00
N GLY A 220 -20.43 -11.26 10.18
CA GLY A 220 -20.40 -12.65 10.63
C GLY A 220 -19.19 -12.94 11.54
N SER A 221 -19.37 -13.81 12.54
CA SER A 221 -18.33 -14.11 13.54
C SER A 221 -16.97 -14.48 12.95
N SER A 222 -16.96 -15.25 11.85
CA SER A 222 -15.73 -15.68 11.17
C SER A 222 -15.01 -14.56 10.39
N TYR A 223 -15.63 -13.39 10.22
CA TYR A 223 -15.10 -12.27 9.44
C TYR A 223 -14.66 -11.10 10.32
N LYS A 224 -15.01 -11.12 11.62
CA LYS A 224 -14.74 -9.99 12.55
C LYS A 224 -13.25 -9.69 12.71
N GLU A 225 -12.43 -10.71 12.83
CA GLU A 225 -10.99 -10.54 13.04
C GLU A 225 -10.34 -9.86 11.84
N THR A 226 -10.59 -10.36 10.63
CA THR A 226 -10.07 -9.79 9.38
C THR A 226 -10.57 -8.36 9.18
N PHE A 227 -11.86 -8.12 9.42
CA PHE A 227 -12.47 -6.80 9.30
C PHE A 227 -11.88 -5.79 10.31
N SER A 228 -11.73 -6.20 11.58
CA SER A 228 -11.15 -5.34 12.61
C SER A 228 -9.67 -5.03 12.32
N ALA A 229 -8.93 -5.98 11.78
CA ALA A 229 -7.54 -5.76 11.40
C ALA A 229 -7.41 -4.72 10.27
N SER A 230 -8.30 -4.74 9.28
CA SER A 230 -8.29 -3.77 8.16
C SER A 230 -8.60 -2.35 8.61
N LEU A 231 -9.48 -2.17 9.61
CA LEU A 231 -9.84 -0.84 10.13
C LEU A 231 -8.88 -0.29 11.17
N LYS A 232 -7.98 -1.12 11.73
CA LYS A 232 -7.14 -0.77 12.88
C LYS A 232 -6.34 0.51 12.67
N ASN A 233 -5.85 0.75 11.46
CA ASN A 233 -5.03 1.93 11.13
C ASN A 233 -5.86 3.20 10.90
N HIS A 234 -7.19 3.08 10.78
CA HIS A 234 -8.11 4.19 10.53
C HIS A 234 -8.86 4.64 11.81
N ILE A 235 -8.71 3.89 12.92
CA ILE A 235 -9.40 4.21 14.18
C ILE A 235 -8.52 5.12 15.02
N ILE A 236 -8.97 6.36 15.22
CA ILE A 236 -8.37 7.32 16.18
C ILE A 236 -9.03 7.12 17.53
N LYS A 237 -8.30 6.57 18.51
CA LYS A 237 -8.77 6.39 19.90
C LYS A 237 -8.37 7.59 20.76
N THR A 238 -9.31 8.13 21.54
CA THR A 238 -8.98 9.14 22.54
C THR A 238 -8.38 8.48 23.77
N LYS A 239 -7.39 9.12 24.41
CA LYS A 239 -6.78 8.65 25.68
C LYS A 239 -7.76 8.66 26.88
N ARG A 240 -8.98 9.21 26.72
CA ARG A 240 -9.97 9.39 27.80
C ARG A 240 -10.96 8.22 27.96
N SER A 241 -10.91 7.20 27.14
CA SER A 241 -11.86 6.06 27.19
C SER A 241 -11.31 4.82 27.90
N GLN A 242 -10.35 4.99 28.82
CA GLN A 242 -9.94 3.96 29.77
C GLN A 242 -10.34 4.43 31.19
N GLY A 243 -11.59 4.32 31.51
CA GLY A 243 -12.20 4.46 32.81
C GLY A 243 -13.29 3.42 32.96
#